data_b69ed12bc57b740009950dd90ddb991c
#
_entry.id   b69ed12bc57b740009950dd90ddb991c
#
_cell.length_a   1.000
_cell.length_b   1.000
_cell.length_c   1.000
_cell.angle_alpha   90.00
_cell.angle_beta   90.00
_cell.angle_gamma   90.00
#
_symmetry.space_group_name_H-M   'P 1'
#
loop_
_entity.id
_entity.type
_entity.pdbx_description
1 polymer ?
#
loop_
_entity_poly.entity_id
_entity_poly.type
_entity_poly.pdbx_seq_one_letter_code
_entity_poly.pdbx_strand_id
1 'polypeptide(L)'
;RKVISLEKKGIIKKKGKKITIDRSAYNSTQPNDTLKNICTLLSVFSQILKEEKVIKNEMSSNEINSLIKHNFSFCWYQFYKFLFPYCLRWKNYFGDMEIFTILATIILNNNSKIGRQLKGVDSYLDKWRDKIINKKIKGINAMSISEITGIPRPTVVRKIKKLTKNKFISLDKNKLINFDV
;
A
#
# COMPACT_ATOMS: atom_id res chain seq x y z
N ARG A 1 -8.83 -26.33 3.00
CA ARG A 1 -10.03 -25.46 2.82
C ARG A 1 -9.76 -24.28 1.89
N LYS A 2 -8.66 -23.51 2.04
CA LYS A 2 -8.36 -22.33 1.17
C LYS A 2 -8.08 -22.72 -0.28
N VAL A 3 -7.34 -23.79 -0.54
CA VAL A 3 -7.06 -24.29 -1.92
C VAL A 3 -8.35 -24.65 -2.65
N ILE A 4 -9.27 -25.36 -2.01
CA ILE A 4 -10.59 -25.71 -2.58
C ILE A 4 -11.40 -24.43 -2.92
N SER A 5 -11.34 -23.43 -2.07
CA SER A 5 -12.01 -22.15 -2.33
C SER A 5 -11.43 -21.41 -3.56
N LEU A 6 -10.11 -21.44 -3.74
CA LEU A 6 -9.44 -20.84 -4.91
C LEU A 6 -9.76 -21.62 -6.20
N GLU A 7 -9.85 -22.94 -6.12
CA GLU A 7 -10.23 -23.79 -7.25
C GLU A 7 -11.69 -23.54 -7.68
N LYS A 8 -12.62 -23.45 -6.71
CA LYS A 8 -14.02 -23.08 -6.98
C LYS A 8 -14.18 -21.69 -7.60
N LYS A 9 -13.27 -20.76 -7.29
CA LYS A 9 -13.23 -19.41 -7.90
C LYS A 9 -12.54 -19.39 -9.27
N GLY A 10 -12.08 -20.53 -9.79
CA GLY A 10 -11.38 -20.61 -11.09
C GLY A 10 -9.99 -19.98 -11.08
N ILE A 11 -9.44 -19.63 -9.92
CA ILE A 11 -8.11 -18.97 -9.80
C ILE A 11 -6.99 -20.00 -9.97
N ILE A 12 -7.22 -21.25 -9.57
CA ILE A 12 -6.25 -22.33 -9.70
C ILE A 12 -6.92 -23.59 -10.25
N LYS A 13 -6.11 -24.42 -10.92
CA LYS A 13 -6.49 -25.78 -11.34
C LYS A 13 -5.62 -26.79 -10.60
N LYS A 14 -6.23 -27.83 -10.05
CA LYS A 14 -5.54 -28.93 -9.38
C LYS A 14 -5.62 -30.21 -10.22
N LYS A 15 -4.44 -30.78 -10.56
CA LYS A 15 -4.34 -32.13 -11.15
C LYS A 15 -3.48 -33.00 -10.23
N GLY A 16 -4.11 -33.88 -9.45
CA GLY A 16 -3.44 -34.69 -8.45
C GLY A 16 -2.77 -33.80 -7.37
N LYS A 17 -1.44 -33.91 -7.23
CA LYS A 17 -0.65 -33.08 -6.28
C LYS A 17 -0.19 -31.74 -6.89
N LYS A 18 -0.33 -31.56 -8.22
CA LYS A 18 0.12 -30.35 -8.91
C LYS A 18 -0.97 -29.28 -8.91
N ILE A 19 -0.61 -28.08 -8.46
CA ILE A 19 -1.47 -26.90 -8.48
C ILE A 19 -0.91 -25.94 -9.51
N THR A 20 -1.75 -25.48 -10.43
CA THR A 20 -1.41 -24.49 -11.46
C THR A 20 -2.35 -23.30 -11.35
N ILE A 21 -1.83 -22.10 -11.62
CA ILE A 21 -2.66 -20.88 -11.68
C ILE A 21 -3.43 -20.90 -12.99
N ASP A 22 -4.75 -20.67 -12.96
CA ASP A 22 -5.53 -20.49 -14.18
C ASP A 22 -5.38 -19.05 -14.67
N ARG A 23 -4.57 -18.88 -15.71
CA ARG A 23 -4.30 -17.57 -16.29
C ARG A 23 -5.49 -16.97 -17.05
N SER A 24 -6.51 -17.76 -17.41
CA SER A 24 -7.71 -17.26 -18.08
C SER A 24 -8.53 -16.32 -17.19
N ALA A 25 -8.51 -16.53 -15.86
CA ALA A 25 -9.13 -15.63 -14.90
C ALA A 25 -8.42 -14.26 -14.82
N TYR A 26 -7.14 -14.19 -15.11
CA TYR A 26 -6.37 -12.93 -15.11
C TYR A 26 -6.70 -12.01 -16.31
N ASN A 27 -7.15 -12.57 -17.42
CA ASN A 27 -7.48 -11.78 -18.61
C ASN A 27 -8.82 -11.05 -18.48
N SER A 28 -9.70 -11.46 -17.55
CA SER A 28 -11.02 -10.86 -17.34
C SER A 28 -11.02 -9.69 -16.35
N THR A 29 -10.01 -9.59 -15.49
CA THR A 29 -9.87 -8.52 -14.52
C THR A 29 -8.53 -7.82 -14.71
N GLN A 30 -8.42 -7.01 -15.76
CA GLN A 30 -7.23 -6.17 -15.93
C GLN A 30 -7.29 -5.05 -14.88
N PRO A 31 -6.36 -5.01 -13.91
CA PRO A 31 -6.28 -3.91 -12.95
C PRO A 31 -5.61 -2.69 -13.63
N ASN A 32 -6.29 -2.11 -14.63
CA ASN A 32 -5.74 -1.00 -15.41
C ASN A 32 -5.34 0.17 -14.51
N ASP A 33 -6.16 0.48 -13.49
CA ASP A 33 -5.86 1.55 -12.54
C ASP A 33 -4.66 1.22 -11.64
N THR A 34 -4.55 -0.03 -11.20
CA THR A 34 -3.39 -0.47 -10.39
C THR A 34 -2.11 -0.39 -11.20
N LEU A 35 -2.12 -0.86 -12.45
CA LEU A 35 -0.95 -0.79 -13.34
C LEU A 35 -0.58 0.68 -13.63
N LYS A 36 -1.55 1.54 -13.90
CA LYS A 36 -1.34 2.97 -14.11
C LYS A 36 -0.69 3.63 -12.89
N ASN A 37 -1.21 3.34 -11.69
CA ASN A 37 -0.66 3.88 -10.44
C ASN A 37 0.77 3.41 -10.18
N ILE A 38 1.06 2.12 -10.45
CA ILE A 38 2.42 1.56 -10.36
C ILE A 38 3.36 2.26 -11.36
N CYS A 39 2.94 2.45 -12.61
CA CYS A 39 3.74 3.14 -13.61
C CYS A 39 4.02 4.59 -13.22
N THR A 40 3.04 5.31 -12.66
CA THR A 40 3.22 6.67 -12.16
C THR A 40 4.20 6.70 -10.99
N LEU A 41 4.07 5.79 -10.03
CA LEU A 41 5.01 5.69 -8.91
C LEU A 41 6.45 5.42 -9.38
N LEU A 42 6.63 4.47 -10.29
CA LEU A 42 7.95 4.11 -10.81
C LEU A 42 8.55 5.25 -11.66
N SER A 43 7.73 6.04 -12.36
CA SER A 43 8.19 7.23 -13.10
C SER A 43 8.75 8.27 -12.15
N VAL A 44 8.02 8.60 -11.08
CA VAL A 44 8.51 9.53 -10.04
C VAL A 44 9.78 8.99 -9.39
N PHE A 45 9.83 7.70 -9.10
CA PHE A 45 11.02 7.07 -8.54
C PHE A 45 12.23 7.14 -9.49
N SER A 46 12.00 6.99 -10.81
CA SER A 46 13.06 7.11 -11.80
C SER A 46 13.61 8.54 -11.89
N GLN A 47 12.77 9.56 -11.69
CA GLN A 47 13.21 10.96 -11.61
C GLN A 47 14.18 11.17 -10.43
N ILE A 48 13.80 10.69 -9.25
CA ILE A 48 14.67 10.75 -8.05
C ILE A 48 15.99 10.03 -8.30
N LEU A 49 15.97 8.84 -8.88
CA LEU A 49 17.19 8.09 -9.19
C LEU A 49 18.09 8.81 -10.20
N LYS A 50 17.52 9.58 -11.14
CA LYS A 50 18.29 10.42 -12.06
C LYS A 50 18.91 11.62 -11.34
N GLU A 51 18.15 12.31 -10.49
CA GLU A 51 18.64 13.43 -9.67
C GLU A 51 19.81 12.98 -8.78
N GLU A 52 19.71 11.80 -8.17
CA GLU A 52 20.73 11.15 -7.36
C GLU A 52 21.87 10.50 -8.19
N LYS A 53 21.87 10.67 -9.52
CA LYS A 53 22.88 10.15 -10.46
C LYS A 53 23.04 8.62 -10.44
N VAL A 54 22.01 7.89 -9.98
CA VAL A 54 21.99 6.40 -9.97
C VAL A 54 21.69 5.88 -11.37
N ILE A 55 20.84 6.57 -12.13
CA ILE A 55 20.53 6.26 -13.53
C ILE A 55 20.78 7.47 -14.41
N LYS A 56 21.06 7.24 -15.70
CA LYS A 56 21.34 8.32 -16.68
C LYS A 56 20.09 9.06 -17.13
N ASN A 57 19.01 8.33 -17.39
CA ASN A 57 17.77 8.87 -17.95
C ASN A 57 16.59 8.47 -17.07
N GLU A 58 15.67 9.41 -16.85
CA GLU A 58 14.37 9.12 -16.27
C GLU A 58 13.48 8.39 -17.28
N MET A 59 12.49 7.67 -16.77
CA MET A 59 11.52 6.94 -17.57
C MET A 59 10.12 7.51 -17.34
N SER A 60 9.41 7.78 -18.44
CA SER A 60 8.00 8.18 -18.37
C SER A 60 7.10 7.02 -17.98
N SER A 61 5.90 7.32 -17.46
CA SER A 61 4.90 6.30 -17.12
C SER A 61 4.52 5.43 -18.33
N ASN A 62 4.54 5.98 -19.55
CA ASN A 62 4.22 5.24 -20.78
C ASN A 62 5.33 4.24 -21.15
N GLU A 63 6.58 4.64 -21.04
CA GLU A 63 7.73 3.75 -21.28
C GLU A 63 7.74 2.60 -20.27
N ILE A 64 7.52 2.90 -18.98
CA ILE A 64 7.43 1.90 -17.93
C ILE A 64 6.26 0.92 -18.19
N ASN A 65 5.09 1.45 -18.59
CA ASN A 65 3.94 0.60 -18.94
C ASN A 65 4.28 -0.36 -20.08
N SER A 66 4.93 0.13 -21.12
CA SER A 66 5.38 -0.69 -22.26
C SER A 66 6.38 -1.76 -21.85
N LEU A 67 7.35 -1.41 -21.00
CA LEU A 67 8.34 -2.35 -20.45
C LEU A 67 7.69 -3.43 -19.59
N ILE A 68 6.75 -3.06 -18.70
CA ILE A 68 6.03 -4.02 -17.86
C ILE A 68 5.20 -4.97 -18.73
N LYS A 69 4.49 -4.46 -19.72
CA LYS A 69 3.70 -5.31 -20.63
C LYS A 69 4.57 -6.29 -21.43
N HIS A 70 5.71 -5.82 -21.93
CA HIS A 70 6.64 -6.66 -22.68
C HIS A 70 7.32 -7.72 -21.80
N ASN A 71 7.69 -7.35 -20.57
CA ASN A 71 8.41 -8.22 -19.63
C ASN A 71 7.52 -8.63 -18.43
N PHE A 72 6.22 -8.84 -18.66
CA PHE A 72 5.22 -9.00 -17.60
C PHE A 72 5.61 -10.06 -16.57
N SER A 73 5.97 -11.26 -16.98
CA SER A 73 6.30 -12.36 -16.07
C SER A 73 7.54 -12.05 -15.20
N PHE A 74 8.55 -11.38 -15.76
CA PHE A 74 9.74 -10.98 -15.04
C PHE A 74 9.45 -9.87 -14.02
N CYS A 75 8.74 -8.81 -14.44
CA CYS A 75 8.36 -7.71 -13.56
C CYS A 75 7.48 -8.21 -12.41
N TRP A 76 6.54 -9.11 -12.69
CA TRP A 76 5.66 -9.70 -11.69
C TRP A 76 6.41 -10.58 -10.69
N TYR A 77 7.38 -11.37 -11.17
CA TYR A 77 8.27 -12.14 -10.30
C TYR A 77 9.05 -11.24 -9.34
N GLN A 78 9.66 -10.15 -9.83
CA GLN A 78 10.41 -9.20 -9.00
C GLN A 78 9.50 -8.49 -8.00
N PHE A 79 8.29 -8.09 -8.41
CA PHE A 79 7.30 -7.50 -7.51
C PHE A 79 6.94 -8.44 -6.36
N TYR A 80 6.64 -9.71 -6.64
CA TYR A 80 6.34 -10.67 -5.58
C TYR A 80 7.53 -11.02 -4.71
N LYS A 81 8.73 -11.04 -5.27
CA LYS A 81 9.97 -11.24 -4.51
C LYS A 81 10.18 -10.13 -3.46
N PHE A 82 9.72 -8.92 -3.74
CA PHE A 82 9.68 -7.83 -2.78
C PHE A 82 8.45 -7.93 -1.83
N LEU A 83 7.26 -8.12 -2.39
CA LEU A 83 6.00 -8.02 -1.66
C LEU A 83 5.85 -9.07 -0.56
N PHE A 84 6.21 -10.32 -0.83
CA PHE A 84 6.04 -11.40 0.15
C PHE A 84 6.88 -11.22 1.41
N PRO A 85 8.19 -10.97 1.36
CA PRO A 85 8.99 -10.68 2.55
C PRO A 85 8.49 -9.43 3.30
N TYR A 86 8.07 -8.40 2.58
CA TYR A 86 7.50 -7.19 3.15
C TYR A 86 6.23 -7.49 3.96
N CYS A 87 5.26 -8.20 3.38
CA CYS A 87 4.03 -8.58 4.07
C CYS A 87 4.29 -9.52 5.26
N LEU A 88 5.23 -10.47 5.13
CA LEU A 88 5.60 -11.37 6.21
C LEU A 88 6.23 -10.62 7.39
N ARG A 89 7.12 -9.65 7.13
CA ARG A 89 7.72 -8.81 8.17
C ARG A 89 6.64 -8.08 8.97
N TRP A 90 5.69 -7.42 8.30
CA TRP A 90 4.62 -6.69 8.96
C TRP A 90 3.63 -7.61 9.69
N LYS A 91 3.31 -8.77 9.09
CA LYS A 91 2.50 -9.80 9.76
C LYS A 91 3.17 -10.29 11.05
N ASN A 92 4.47 -10.53 11.03
CA ASN A 92 5.21 -10.99 12.22
C ASN A 92 5.27 -9.88 13.29
N TYR A 93 5.47 -8.63 12.88
CA TYR A 93 5.56 -7.50 13.81
C TYR A 93 4.21 -7.18 14.48
N PHE A 94 3.12 -7.10 13.73
CA PHE A 94 1.80 -6.76 14.28
C PHE A 94 0.97 -7.99 14.69
N GLY A 95 1.36 -9.18 14.31
CA GLY A 95 0.61 -10.43 14.49
C GLY A 95 -0.58 -10.58 13.55
N ASP A 96 -0.92 -9.55 12.74
CA ASP A 96 -2.13 -9.52 11.95
C ASP A 96 -2.06 -8.40 10.88
N MET A 97 -2.45 -8.77 9.65
CA MET A 97 -2.39 -7.86 8.50
C MET A 97 -3.49 -6.79 8.51
N GLU A 98 -4.61 -7.00 9.19
CA GLU A 98 -5.65 -5.96 9.31
C GLU A 98 -5.15 -4.78 10.15
N ILE A 99 -4.34 -5.02 11.19
CA ILE A 99 -3.71 -3.96 11.98
C ILE A 99 -2.77 -3.14 11.08
N PHE A 100 -1.95 -3.81 10.28
CA PHE A 100 -1.08 -3.15 9.32
C PHE A 100 -1.87 -2.31 8.31
N THR A 101 -2.96 -2.85 7.75
CA THR A 101 -3.82 -2.14 6.80
C THR A 101 -4.45 -0.90 7.42
N ILE A 102 -4.94 -0.99 8.66
CA ILE A 102 -5.51 0.14 9.40
C ILE A 102 -4.44 1.21 9.63
N LEU A 103 -3.25 0.84 10.11
CA LEU A 103 -2.15 1.77 10.34
C LEU A 103 -1.69 2.44 9.05
N ALA A 104 -1.51 1.68 7.98
CA ALA A 104 -1.17 2.22 6.66
C ALA A 104 -2.20 3.22 6.16
N THR A 105 -3.50 2.95 6.36
CA THR A 105 -4.59 3.87 5.99
C THR A 105 -4.50 5.18 6.76
N ILE A 106 -4.18 5.14 8.06
CA ILE A 106 -3.99 6.33 8.89
C ILE A 106 -2.79 7.15 8.39
N ILE A 107 -1.65 6.50 8.15
CA ILE A 107 -0.43 7.14 7.62
C ILE A 107 -0.69 7.77 6.25
N LEU A 108 -1.31 7.05 5.34
CA LEU A 108 -1.65 7.55 3.99
C LEU A 108 -2.61 8.74 4.04
N ASN A 109 -3.62 8.72 4.94
CA ASN A 109 -4.52 9.86 5.12
C ASN A 109 -3.75 11.11 5.62
N ASN A 110 -2.83 10.94 6.55
CA ASN A 110 -2.01 12.04 7.04
C ASN A 110 -1.09 12.55 5.93
N ASN A 111 -0.40 11.68 5.20
CA ASN A 111 0.54 12.04 4.13
C ASN A 111 -0.16 12.70 2.94
N SER A 112 -1.34 12.22 2.52
CA SER A 112 -2.07 12.79 1.39
C SER A 112 -2.46 14.25 1.60
N LYS A 113 -2.70 14.64 2.85
CA LYS A 113 -3.02 16.03 3.22
C LYS A 113 -1.79 16.93 3.24
N ILE A 114 -0.63 16.36 3.57
CA ILE A 114 0.66 17.06 3.52
C ILE A 114 1.10 17.23 2.07
N GLY A 115 1.08 16.18 1.27
CA GLY A 115 1.53 16.19 -0.12
C GLY A 115 0.81 17.18 -1.02
N ARG A 116 -0.48 17.46 -0.77
CA ARG A 116 -1.24 18.49 -1.51
C ARG A 116 -0.76 19.93 -1.24
N GLN A 117 -0.01 20.15 -0.16
CA GLN A 117 0.43 21.47 0.28
C GLN A 117 1.92 21.72 0.02
N LEU A 118 2.64 20.71 -0.48
CA LEU A 118 4.09 20.78 -0.67
C LEU A 118 4.44 20.65 -2.15
N LYS A 119 5.17 21.65 -2.65
CA LYS A 119 5.82 21.60 -3.97
C LYS A 119 7.33 21.45 -3.72
N GLY A 120 7.92 20.38 -4.27
CA GLY A 120 9.36 20.09 -4.18
C GLY A 120 9.73 19.00 -3.17
N VAL A 121 10.72 18.18 -3.53
CA VAL A 121 11.13 16.98 -2.77
C VAL A 121 11.97 17.35 -1.54
N ASP A 122 12.88 18.32 -1.66
CA ASP A 122 13.86 18.68 -0.62
C ASP A 122 13.23 19.25 0.66
N SER A 123 12.05 19.84 0.56
CA SER A 123 11.33 20.38 1.72
C SER A 123 10.25 19.43 2.25
N TYR A 124 10.05 18.26 1.60
CA TYR A 124 8.94 17.36 1.94
C TYR A 124 9.12 16.71 3.29
N LEU A 125 10.28 16.14 3.57
CA LEU A 125 10.54 15.40 4.81
C LEU A 125 10.51 16.31 6.04
N ASP A 126 11.14 17.48 5.97
CA ASP A 126 11.19 18.44 7.09
C ASP A 126 9.80 19.02 7.33
N LYS A 127 9.11 19.48 6.30
CA LYS A 127 7.74 19.99 6.43
C LYS A 127 6.73 18.90 6.83
N TRP A 128 6.95 17.65 6.41
CA TRP A 128 6.17 16.50 6.84
C TRP A 128 6.35 16.25 8.33
N ARG A 129 7.62 16.21 8.79
CA ARG A 129 7.96 16.05 10.21
C ARG A 129 7.35 17.17 11.05
N ASP A 130 7.53 18.43 10.66
CA ASP A 130 7.02 19.60 11.38
C ASP A 130 5.48 19.60 11.48
N LYS A 131 4.79 19.19 10.41
CA LYS A 131 3.32 19.11 10.43
C LYS A 131 2.79 17.99 11.30
N ILE A 132 3.47 16.83 11.34
CA ILE A 132 3.12 15.74 12.25
C ILE A 132 3.36 16.18 13.70
N ILE A 133 4.55 16.72 14.01
CA ILE A 133 4.92 17.15 15.36
C ILE A 133 3.96 18.26 15.83
N ASN A 134 3.63 19.21 14.98
CA ASN A 134 2.74 20.34 15.32
C ASN A 134 1.23 19.99 15.28
N LYS A 135 0.84 18.70 15.10
CA LYS A 135 -0.55 18.20 15.08
C LYS A 135 -1.52 19.00 14.21
N LYS A 136 -1.03 19.65 13.15
CA LYS A 136 -1.83 20.43 12.20
C LYS A 136 -2.61 19.59 11.18
N ILE A 137 -2.51 18.26 11.27
CA ILE A 137 -3.15 17.34 10.36
C ILE A 137 -4.45 16.85 10.97
N LYS A 138 -5.55 17.04 10.25
CA LYS A 138 -6.84 16.49 10.67
C LYS A 138 -6.81 14.97 10.52
N GLY A 139 -6.96 14.25 11.62
CA GLY A 139 -7.00 12.80 11.67
C GLY A 139 -8.15 12.17 10.87
N ILE A 140 -8.24 10.86 10.90
CA ILE A 140 -9.29 10.05 10.27
C ILE A 140 -10.12 9.35 11.35
N ASN A 141 -11.42 9.15 11.12
CA ASN A 141 -12.28 8.44 12.06
C ASN A 141 -12.39 6.94 11.70
N ALA A 142 -12.85 6.12 12.67
CA ALA A 142 -12.97 4.67 12.50
C ALA A 142 -13.97 4.24 11.40
N MET A 143 -14.99 5.08 11.10
CA MET A 143 -15.95 4.80 10.04
C MET A 143 -15.28 4.90 8.67
N SER A 144 -14.56 6.00 8.43
CA SER A 144 -13.83 6.19 7.17
C SER A 144 -12.75 5.11 6.95
N ILE A 145 -12.07 4.67 8.02
CA ILE A 145 -11.14 3.53 7.92
C ILE A 145 -11.88 2.26 7.50
N SER A 146 -13.06 1.99 8.10
CA SER A 146 -13.88 0.82 7.74
C SER A 146 -14.32 0.87 6.27
N GLU A 147 -14.77 2.02 5.79
CA GLU A 147 -15.19 2.23 4.40
C GLU A 147 -14.02 2.04 3.41
N ILE A 148 -12.87 2.61 3.70
CA ILE A 148 -11.67 2.51 2.83
C ILE A 148 -11.13 1.09 2.78
N THR A 149 -11.08 0.41 3.94
CA THR A 149 -10.42 -0.90 4.06
C THR A 149 -11.34 -2.10 3.83
N GLY A 150 -12.67 -1.90 3.91
CA GLY A 150 -13.65 -2.97 3.94
C GLY A 150 -13.64 -3.80 5.23
N ILE A 151 -12.83 -3.43 6.23
CA ILE A 151 -12.76 -4.11 7.54
C ILE A 151 -13.97 -3.67 8.37
N PRO A 152 -14.76 -4.59 8.96
CA PRO A 152 -15.92 -4.23 9.77
C PRO A 152 -15.57 -3.24 10.89
N ARG A 153 -16.39 -2.19 11.07
CA ARG A 153 -16.16 -1.13 12.05
C ARG A 153 -15.87 -1.62 13.47
N PRO A 154 -16.55 -2.64 14.02
CA PRO A 154 -16.22 -3.18 15.35
C PRO A 154 -14.78 -3.71 15.42
N THR A 155 -14.31 -4.36 14.35
CA THR A 155 -12.94 -4.83 14.23
C THR A 155 -11.94 -3.68 14.16
N VAL A 156 -12.23 -2.65 13.37
CA VAL A 156 -11.42 -1.42 13.30
C VAL A 156 -11.28 -0.80 14.68
N VAL A 157 -12.38 -0.58 15.40
CA VAL A 157 -12.36 0.02 16.75
C VAL A 157 -11.51 -0.80 17.73
N ARG A 158 -11.66 -2.13 17.73
CA ARG A 158 -10.85 -3.02 18.57
C ARG A 158 -9.35 -2.90 18.26
N LYS A 159 -9.00 -2.83 16.98
CA LYS A 159 -7.59 -2.74 16.54
C LYS A 159 -6.99 -1.35 16.77
N ILE A 160 -7.78 -0.29 16.66
CA ILE A 160 -7.39 1.07 17.05
C ILE A 160 -7.00 1.09 18.53
N LYS A 161 -7.79 0.50 19.43
CA LYS A 161 -7.44 0.40 20.84
C LYS A 161 -6.07 -0.26 21.07
N LYS A 162 -5.75 -1.33 20.31
CA LYS A 162 -4.45 -2.00 20.39
C LYS A 162 -3.31 -1.09 19.89
N LEU A 163 -3.51 -0.39 18.79
CA LEU A 163 -2.52 0.57 18.24
C LEU A 163 -2.29 1.75 19.17
N THR A 164 -3.34 2.29 19.79
CA THR A 164 -3.23 3.37 20.80
C THR A 164 -2.48 2.90 22.03
N LYS A 165 -2.78 1.68 22.55
CA LYS A 165 -2.04 1.11 23.69
C LYS A 165 -0.54 0.98 23.40
N ASN A 166 -0.19 0.65 22.18
CA ASN A 166 1.19 0.50 21.73
C ASN A 166 1.84 1.84 21.28
N LYS A 167 1.15 2.97 21.46
CA LYS A 167 1.62 4.32 21.11
C LYS A 167 1.96 4.53 19.61
N PHE A 168 1.37 3.76 18.71
CA PHE A 168 1.50 4.00 17.26
C PHE A 168 0.59 5.11 16.76
N ILE A 169 -0.50 5.36 17.46
CA ILE A 169 -1.51 6.35 17.10
C ILE A 169 -2.03 7.05 18.36
N SER A 170 -2.50 8.28 18.18
CA SER A 170 -3.20 9.06 19.21
C SER A 170 -4.61 9.42 18.73
N LEU A 171 -5.52 9.67 19.70
CA LEU A 171 -6.83 10.20 19.41
C LEU A 171 -6.90 11.64 19.90
N ASP A 172 -7.44 12.52 19.07
CA ASP A 172 -7.72 13.90 19.46
C ASP A 172 -9.06 14.02 20.25
N LYS A 173 -9.38 15.25 20.67
CA LYS A 173 -10.62 15.56 21.41
C LYS A 173 -11.89 15.19 20.64
N ASN A 174 -11.82 15.15 19.31
CA ASN A 174 -12.93 14.80 18.40
C ASN A 174 -12.91 13.31 18.03
N LYS A 175 -12.13 12.47 18.71
CA LYS A 175 -11.92 11.04 18.42
C LYS A 175 -11.37 10.78 17.01
N LEU A 176 -10.68 11.77 16.41
CA LEU A 176 -9.96 11.57 15.18
C LEU A 176 -8.60 10.95 15.49
N ILE A 177 -8.21 10.02 14.63
CA ILE A 177 -7.03 9.18 14.81
C ILE A 177 -5.88 9.80 14.00
N ASN A 178 -4.76 10.02 14.69
CA ASN A 178 -3.54 10.53 14.10
C ASN A 178 -2.41 9.52 14.33
N PHE A 179 -1.46 9.49 13.39
CA PHE A 179 -0.22 8.75 13.56
C PHE A 179 0.64 9.50 14.59
N ASP A 180 1.19 8.76 15.54
CA ASP A 180 2.10 9.29 16.57
C ASP A 180 3.54 8.97 16.13
N VAL A 181 4.43 9.98 16.14
CA VAL A 181 5.83 9.86 15.72
C VAL A 181 6.74 9.99 16.94
#